data_cf41d1fc7bfd26b76a9e1860dd6b21a3
#
_entry.id   cf41d1fc7bfd26b76a9e1860dd6b21a3
#
_cell.length_a   1.000
_cell.length_b   1.000
_cell.length_c   1.000
_cell.angle_alpha   90.00
_cell.angle_beta   90.00
_cell.angle_gamma   90.00
#
_symmetry.space_group_name_H-M   'P 1'
#
loop_
_entity.id
_entity.type
_entity.pdbx_description
1 polymer ?
#
loop_
_entity_poly.entity_id
_entity_poly.type
_entity_poly.pdbx_seq_one_letter_code
_entity_poly.pdbx_strand_id
1 'polypeptide(L)'
;TMKVLFTFGGIPHYLNAMLNRLQAKGVEITVVSPKKGNTTIDKGVKMVEGGTYKHLTTPEKKMFYGKSAFPALPEIIAEEKPDIVVVGWPYFLQVFFQPALRKAMKSCNAKLVIREIPFQTPPYGKIKEYFKANPMHDEGMRLLSKGIGFYLRQWITARIRKYCYAQATGTLNYSTAAYDILPSYGVKKEQIHSTDTEALLKEKESVLASPSILPPCDRRLLHIGRLVKWKRVDLLIEAFRKVATDYPEAELVIVGDGPELDNLRQ
;
A
#
# COMPACT_ATOMS: atom_id res chain seq x y z
N THR A 1 -3.57 27.96 4.70
CA THR A 1 -4.03 26.55 4.59
C THR A 1 -2.85 25.70 4.16
N MET A 2 -2.62 24.58 4.82
CA MET A 2 -1.54 23.63 4.50
C MET A 2 -1.93 22.85 3.24
N LYS A 3 -1.03 22.81 2.25
CA LYS A 3 -1.21 22.10 0.98
C LYS A 3 -0.43 20.79 0.98
N VAL A 4 -1.12 19.68 0.73
CA VAL A 4 -0.49 18.35 0.72
C VAL A 4 -0.77 17.65 -0.59
N LEU A 5 0.30 17.23 -1.27
CA LEU A 5 0.22 16.45 -2.50
C LEU A 5 0.53 14.98 -2.21
N PHE A 6 -0.39 14.10 -2.57
CA PHE A 6 -0.23 12.64 -2.44
C PHE A 6 -0.03 11.98 -3.80
N THR A 7 0.79 10.94 -3.85
CA THR A 7 0.89 10.05 -5.02
C THR A 7 0.37 8.66 -4.69
N PHE A 8 -0.53 8.13 -5.52
CA PHE A 8 -1.09 6.79 -5.38
C PHE A 8 -1.13 6.07 -6.72
N GLY A 9 -0.96 4.75 -6.72
CA GLY A 9 -1.23 3.90 -7.87
C GLY A 9 -2.72 3.64 -8.10
N GLY A 10 -3.54 3.85 -7.07
CA GLY A 10 -4.99 3.74 -7.06
C GLY A 10 -5.56 4.28 -5.75
N ILE A 11 -6.84 4.64 -5.74
CA ILE A 11 -7.51 5.24 -4.58
C ILE A 11 -8.65 4.32 -4.13
N PRO A 12 -8.39 3.32 -3.25
CA PRO A 12 -9.44 2.51 -2.66
C PRO A 12 -10.27 3.31 -1.65
N HIS A 13 -11.46 2.78 -1.29
CA HIS A 13 -12.43 3.46 -0.42
C HIS A 13 -11.83 3.99 0.89
N TYR A 14 -10.96 3.24 1.56
CA TYR A 14 -10.35 3.66 2.82
C TYR A 14 -9.40 4.85 2.67
N LEU A 15 -8.65 4.92 1.55
CA LEU A 15 -7.82 6.10 1.26
C LEU A 15 -8.68 7.30 0.92
N ASN A 16 -9.75 7.12 0.13
CA ASN A 16 -10.69 8.18 -0.18
C ASN A 16 -11.33 8.76 1.10
N ALA A 17 -11.77 7.90 2.01
CA ALA A 17 -12.31 8.32 3.31
C ALA A 17 -11.29 9.10 4.16
N MET A 18 -10.04 8.63 4.22
CA MET A 18 -8.95 9.33 4.92
C MET A 18 -8.69 10.72 4.32
N LEU A 19 -8.58 10.82 2.99
CA LEU A 19 -8.32 12.09 2.30
C LEU A 19 -9.45 13.09 2.50
N ASN A 20 -10.71 12.66 2.39
CA ASN A 20 -11.88 13.50 2.66
C ASN A 20 -11.90 14.03 4.10
N ARG A 21 -11.52 13.18 5.09
CA ARG A 21 -11.41 13.62 6.50
C ARG A 21 -10.32 14.65 6.70
N LEU A 22 -9.16 14.49 6.05
CA LEU A 22 -8.08 15.48 6.10
C LEU A 22 -8.52 16.81 5.48
N GLN A 23 -9.21 16.77 4.36
CA GLN A 23 -9.76 17.96 3.70
C GLN A 23 -10.79 18.67 4.58
N ALA A 24 -11.68 17.92 5.22
CA ALA A 24 -12.66 18.47 6.18
C ALA A 24 -12.00 19.15 7.40
N LYS A 25 -10.76 18.79 7.72
CA LYS A 25 -9.94 19.45 8.76
C LYS A 25 -9.18 20.68 8.25
N GLY A 26 -9.46 21.15 7.03
CA GLY A 26 -8.86 22.35 6.46
C GLY A 26 -7.51 22.14 5.78
N VAL A 27 -7.14 20.90 5.46
CA VAL A 27 -5.96 20.59 4.65
C VAL A 27 -6.36 20.60 3.17
N GLU A 28 -5.68 21.41 2.36
CA GLU A 28 -5.87 21.42 0.90
C GLU A 28 -5.13 20.23 0.28
N ILE A 29 -5.87 19.30 -0.32
CA ILE A 29 -5.30 18.04 -0.82
C ILE A 29 -5.33 17.99 -2.33
N THR A 30 -4.18 17.68 -2.92
CA THR A 30 -4.03 17.27 -4.32
C THR A 30 -3.57 15.81 -4.37
N VAL A 31 -4.27 14.98 -5.14
CA VAL A 31 -3.92 13.58 -5.37
C VAL A 31 -3.49 13.37 -6.80
N VAL A 32 -2.33 12.75 -6.99
CA VAL A 32 -1.79 12.36 -8.30
C VAL A 32 -1.92 10.85 -8.44
N SER A 33 -2.58 10.39 -9.51
CA SER A 33 -2.73 8.97 -9.83
C SER A 33 -2.59 8.70 -11.34
N PRO A 34 -2.45 7.41 -11.77
CA PRO A 34 -2.39 7.06 -13.19
C PRO A 34 -3.68 7.40 -13.94
N LYS A 35 -3.56 7.78 -15.21
CA LYS A 35 -4.72 7.98 -16.11
C LYS A 35 -5.55 6.71 -16.35
N LYS A 36 -4.90 5.55 -16.37
CA LYS A 36 -5.53 4.23 -16.43
C LYS A 36 -5.16 3.48 -15.18
N GLY A 37 -6.10 2.71 -14.62
CA GLY A 37 -5.87 1.92 -13.42
C GLY A 37 -4.52 1.22 -13.47
N ASN A 38 -3.77 1.30 -12.38
CA ASN A 38 -2.42 0.78 -12.31
C ASN A 38 -2.41 -0.73 -12.48
N THR A 39 -1.74 -1.20 -13.51
CA THR A 39 -1.55 -2.63 -13.76
C THR A 39 -0.54 -3.29 -12.82
N THR A 40 0.26 -2.48 -12.12
CA THR A 40 1.41 -2.97 -11.35
C THR A 40 1.12 -3.18 -9.86
N ILE A 41 0.27 -2.33 -9.26
CA ILE A 41 0.04 -2.35 -7.80
C ILE A 41 -1.36 -2.83 -7.45
N ASP A 42 -2.36 -2.54 -8.27
CA ASP A 42 -3.77 -2.62 -7.89
C ASP A 42 -4.66 -3.42 -8.85
N LYS A 43 -4.17 -4.54 -9.37
CA LYS A 43 -5.06 -5.49 -10.06
C LYS A 43 -6.22 -5.86 -9.12
N GLY A 44 -7.41 -5.36 -9.41
CA GLY A 44 -8.62 -5.63 -8.63
C GLY A 44 -8.97 -4.62 -7.53
N VAL A 45 -8.26 -3.50 -7.41
CA VAL A 45 -8.72 -2.39 -6.56
C VAL A 45 -9.60 -1.47 -7.39
N LYS A 46 -10.90 -1.41 -7.07
CA LYS A 46 -11.81 -0.45 -7.70
C LYS A 46 -11.45 0.97 -7.24
N MET A 47 -11.23 1.87 -8.19
CA MET A 47 -11.16 3.30 -7.92
C MET A 47 -12.52 3.76 -7.40
N VAL A 48 -12.54 4.47 -6.29
CA VAL A 48 -13.77 4.99 -5.70
C VAL A 48 -13.95 6.44 -6.13
N GLU A 49 -15.14 6.79 -6.59
CA GLU A 49 -15.56 8.15 -6.85
C GLU A 49 -15.99 8.87 -5.56
N GLY A 50 -16.12 10.19 -5.60
CA GLY A 50 -16.62 10.97 -4.45
C GLY A 50 -15.53 11.54 -3.55
N GLY A 51 -14.33 11.76 -4.09
CA GLY A 51 -13.30 12.57 -3.42
C GLY A 51 -13.66 14.06 -3.44
N THR A 52 -13.54 14.74 -2.30
CA THR A 52 -13.72 16.21 -2.19
C THR A 52 -12.43 16.98 -2.47
N TYR A 53 -11.34 16.28 -2.66
CA TYR A 53 -9.99 16.80 -2.95
C TYR A 53 -9.74 16.98 -4.44
N LYS A 54 -8.73 17.78 -4.79
CA LYS A 54 -8.26 17.92 -6.16
C LYS A 54 -7.61 16.63 -6.64
N HIS A 55 -8.12 16.04 -7.73
CA HIS A 55 -7.58 14.81 -8.31
C HIS A 55 -6.97 15.08 -9.68
N LEU A 56 -5.68 14.83 -9.82
CA LEU A 56 -4.92 14.94 -11.05
C LEU A 56 -4.53 13.55 -11.55
N THR A 57 -4.86 13.26 -12.80
CA THR A 57 -4.43 12.04 -13.45
C THR A 57 -3.31 12.32 -14.43
N THR A 58 -2.23 11.52 -14.38
CA THR A 58 -1.06 11.71 -15.25
C THR A 58 -0.56 10.35 -15.79
N PRO A 59 0.10 10.32 -16.96
CA PRO A 59 0.71 9.10 -17.45
C PRO A 59 1.74 8.52 -16.47
N GLU A 60 1.56 7.25 -16.15
CA GLU A 60 2.56 6.45 -15.44
C GLU A 60 3.47 5.75 -16.46
N LYS A 61 4.77 5.73 -16.24
CA LYS A 61 5.74 5.04 -17.07
C LYS A 61 6.59 4.08 -16.26
N LYS A 62 6.85 2.91 -16.84
CA LYS A 62 7.86 1.98 -16.31
C LYS A 62 9.24 2.53 -16.66
N MET A 63 10.03 2.81 -15.65
CA MET A 63 11.36 3.40 -15.79
C MET A 63 12.44 2.32 -16.02
N PHE A 64 13.64 2.74 -16.43
CA PHE A 64 14.78 1.84 -16.70
C PHE A 64 15.15 0.95 -15.50
N TYR A 65 14.85 1.39 -14.27
CA TYR A 65 15.04 0.61 -13.03
C TYR A 65 13.90 -0.38 -12.75
N GLY A 66 13.00 -0.59 -13.71
CA GLY A 66 11.94 -1.60 -13.67
C GLY A 66 10.75 -1.29 -12.76
N LYS A 67 10.63 -0.07 -12.25
CA LYS A 67 9.51 0.39 -11.42
C LYS A 67 8.76 1.53 -12.09
N SER A 68 7.49 1.67 -11.72
CA SER A 68 6.62 2.74 -12.20
C SER A 68 6.97 4.09 -11.56
N ALA A 69 6.77 5.14 -12.33
CA ALA A 69 7.00 6.53 -11.93
C ALA A 69 6.01 7.46 -12.64
N PHE A 70 5.85 8.66 -12.10
CA PHE A 70 5.15 9.78 -12.72
C PHE A 70 6.16 10.79 -13.27
N PRO A 71 6.52 10.74 -14.58
CA PRO A 71 7.49 11.65 -15.15
C PRO A 71 7.14 13.13 -14.98
N ALA A 72 5.85 13.47 -15.02
CA ALA A 72 5.34 14.84 -14.88
C ALA A 72 5.21 15.30 -13.41
N LEU A 73 5.63 14.51 -12.43
CA LEU A 73 5.51 14.90 -11.01
C LEU A 73 6.28 16.20 -10.65
N PRO A 74 7.47 16.47 -11.21
CA PRO A 74 8.16 17.74 -10.96
C PRO A 74 7.36 18.97 -11.40
N GLU A 75 6.75 18.92 -12.58
CA GLU A 75 5.94 20.00 -13.15
C GLU A 75 4.68 20.21 -12.29
N ILE A 76 4.01 19.13 -11.91
CA ILE A 76 2.83 19.18 -11.04
C ILE A 76 3.19 19.82 -9.68
N ILE A 77 4.32 19.47 -9.08
CA ILE A 77 4.79 20.08 -7.82
C ILE A 77 5.08 21.58 -8.00
N ALA A 78 5.68 21.96 -9.12
CA ALA A 78 5.98 23.35 -9.41
C ALA A 78 4.70 24.22 -9.59
N GLU A 79 3.64 23.65 -10.16
CA GLU A 79 2.34 24.28 -10.34
C GLU A 79 1.54 24.34 -9.03
N GLU A 80 1.40 23.22 -8.33
CA GLU A 80 0.59 23.08 -7.11
C GLU A 80 1.24 23.73 -5.88
N LYS A 81 2.57 23.82 -5.85
CA LYS A 81 3.38 24.38 -4.73
C LYS A 81 2.94 23.85 -3.36
N PRO A 82 2.98 22.52 -3.17
CA PRO A 82 2.57 21.94 -1.89
C PRO A 82 3.58 22.24 -0.78
N ASP A 83 3.10 22.29 0.46
CA ASP A 83 3.96 22.34 1.65
C ASP A 83 4.54 20.95 1.97
N ILE A 84 3.78 19.89 1.64
CA ILE A 84 4.17 18.50 1.88
C ILE A 84 3.88 17.67 0.63
N VAL A 85 4.86 16.84 0.24
CA VAL A 85 4.71 15.82 -0.80
C VAL A 85 4.79 14.44 -0.16
N VAL A 86 3.72 13.67 -0.25
CA VAL A 86 3.62 12.30 0.28
C VAL A 86 3.73 11.30 -0.86
N VAL A 87 4.82 10.54 -0.87
CA VAL A 87 5.12 9.59 -1.96
C VAL A 87 5.16 8.17 -1.43
N GLY A 88 4.39 7.29 -2.06
CA GLY A 88 4.38 5.86 -1.74
C GLY A 88 5.32 5.02 -2.61
N TRP A 89 5.46 3.73 -2.26
CA TRP A 89 6.13 2.74 -3.11
C TRP A 89 5.31 2.50 -4.39
N PRO A 90 5.96 2.42 -5.57
CA PRO A 90 7.41 2.56 -5.84
C PRO A 90 7.82 3.99 -6.19
N TYR A 91 6.91 4.95 -6.18
CA TYR A 91 7.10 6.32 -6.69
C TYR A 91 8.17 7.10 -5.94
N PHE A 92 8.38 6.84 -4.65
CA PHE A 92 9.44 7.56 -3.91
C PHE A 92 10.86 7.27 -4.43
N LEU A 93 11.07 6.20 -5.21
CA LEU A 93 12.35 5.96 -5.87
C LEU A 93 12.71 7.08 -6.87
N GLN A 94 11.73 7.83 -7.37
CA GLN A 94 11.95 9.01 -8.21
C GLN A 94 12.79 10.07 -7.50
N VAL A 95 12.74 10.14 -6.17
CA VAL A 95 13.55 11.07 -5.38
C VAL A 95 15.05 10.84 -5.63
N PHE A 96 15.46 9.59 -5.85
CA PHE A 96 16.83 9.26 -6.23
C PHE A 96 17.09 9.49 -7.73
N PHE A 97 16.23 8.95 -8.60
CA PHE A 97 16.48 8.89 -10.04
C PHE A 97 16.10 10.16 -10.81
N GLN A 98 15.32 11.05 -10.24
CA GLN A 98 14.81 12.24 -10.92
C GLN A 98 15.25 13.53 -10.21
N PRO A 99 16.42 14.11 -10.56
CA PRO A 99 16.89 15.36 -9.96
C PRO A 99 15.89 16.53 -10.07
N ALA A 100 15.12 16.59 -11.16
CA ALA A 100 14.08 17.59 -11.36
C ALA A 100 13.02 17.56 -10.25
N LEU A 101 12.66 16.37 -9.73
CA LEU A 101 11.74 16.23 -8.62
C LEU A 101 12.26 16.90 -7.34
N ARG A 102 13.55 16.65 -7.01
CA ARG A 102 14.19 17.28 -5.86
C ARG A 102 14.28 18.80 -6.02
N LYS A 103 14.58 19.26 -7.25
CA LYS A 103 14.63 20.69 -7.56
C LYS A 103 13.25 21.33 -7.40
N ALA A 104 12.20 20.71 -7.91
CA ALA A 104 10.83 21.20 -7.77
C ALA A 104 10.40 21.29 -6.30
N MET A 105 10.62 20.25 -5.50
CA MET A 105 10.33 20.28 -4.06
C MET A 105 11.12 21.39 -3.34
N LYS A 106 12.41 21.56 -3.66
CA LYS A 106 13.24 22.60 -3.05
C LYS A 106 12.75 24.00 -3.42
N SER A 107 12.31 24.23 -4.66
CA SER A 107 11.86 25.56 -5.12
C SER A 107 10.59 26.05 -4.42
N CYS A 108 9.71 25.16 -3.98
CA CYS A 108 8.53 25.50 -3.18
C CYS A 108 8.68 25.20 -1.67
N ASN A 109 9.90 24.84 -1.23
CA ASN A 109 10.20 24.47 0.16
C ASN A 109 9.33 23.31 0.69
N ALA A 110 8.94 22.40 -0.20
CA ALA A 110 8.09 21.25 0.16
C ALA A 110 8.84 20.23 0.99
N LYS A 111 8.21 19.74 2.06
CA LYS A 111 8.70 18.64 2.87
C LYS A 111 8.33 17.30 2.23
N LEU A 112 9.28 16.36 2.21
CA LEU A 112 9.04 15.01 1.71
C LEU A 112 8.60 14.10 2.84
N VAL A 113 7.49 13.39 2.64
CA VAL A 113 7.04 12.29 3.50
C VAL A 113 6.96 11.03 2.67
N ILE A 114 7.60 9.95 3.12
CA ILE A 114 7.54 8.65 2.45
C ILE A 114 6.49 7.79 3.13
N ARG A 115 5.52 7.30 2.33
CA ARG A 115 4.49 6.38 2.77
C ARG A 115 4.87 4.96 2.37
N GLU A 116 4.91 4.04 3.35
CA GLU A 116 5.33 2.67 3.09
C GLU A 116 4.56 1.60 3.88
N ILE A 117 4.73 0.35 3.43
CA ILE A 117 4.27 -0.85 4.12
C ILE A 117 5.54 -1.57 4.62
N PRO A 118 6.04 -1.23 5.82
CA PRO A 118 7.41 -1.57 6.23
C PRO A 118 7.63 -3.07 6.43
N PHE A 119 6.61 -3.85 6.80
CA PHE A 119 6.75 -5.30 6.99
C PHE A 119 7.08 -6.07 5.69
N GLN A 120 6.94 -5.44 4.52
CA GLN A 120 7.37 -5.99 3.23
C GLN A 120 8.77 -5.52 2.83
N THR A 121 9.44 -4.75 3.70
CA THR A 121 10.75 -4.17 3.46
C THR A 121 11.77 -4.88 4.32
N PRO A 122 12.82 -5.51 3.76
CA PRO A 122 13.88 -6.10 4.56
C PRO A 122 14.60 -5.02 5.36
N PRO A 123 14.94 -5.24 6.64
CA PRO A 123 15.82 -4.35 7.38
C PRO A 123 17.15 -4.16 6.63
N TYR A 124 17.71 -2.95 6.70
CA TYR A 124 18.96 -2.64 6.01
C TYR A 124 20.10 -3.55 6.50
N GLY A 125 20.80 -4.20 5.57
CA GLY A 125 21.86 -5.15 5.89
C GLY A 125 21.39 -6.58 6.16
N LYS A 126 20.09 -6.84 6.35
CA LYS A 126 19.53 -8.18 6.67
C LYS A 126 18.71 -8.81 5.55
N ILE A 127 19.03 -8.48 4.29
CA ILE A 127 18.27 -8.91 3.11
C ILE A 127 18.17 -10.42 2.99
N LYS A 128 19.30 -11.15 3.18
CA LYS A 128 19.32 -12.62 3.06
C LYS A 128 18.47 -13.29 4.15
N GLU A 129 18.62 -12.84 5.38
CA GLU A 129 17.86 -13.35 6.54
C GLU A 129 16.37 -13.10 6.35
N TYR A 130 16.03 -11.89 5.93
CA TYR A 130 14.63 -11.50 5.69
C TYR A 130 13.97 -12.38 4.63
N PHE A 131 14.56 -12.55 3.44
CA PHE A 131 13.97 -13.35 2.38
C PHE A 131 14.07 -14.86 2.59
N LYS A 132 14.92 -15.32 3.50
CA LYS A 132 14.90 -16.70 3.98
C LYS A 132 13.66 -16.97 4.86
N ALA A 133 13.30 -16.02 5.72
CA ALA A 133 12.12 -16.09 6.59
C ALA A 133 10.82 -15.74 5.84
N ASN A 134 10.90 -14.86 4.83
CA ASN A 134 9.75 -14.35 4.06
C ASN A 134 10.00 -14.55 2.56
N PRO A 135 9.93 -15.78 2.05
CA PRO A 135 10.19 -16.05 0.64
C PRO A 135 9.18 -15.36 -0.27
N MET A 136 9.66 -14.72 -1.34
CA MET A 136 8.80 -14.12 -2.36
C MET A 136 8.45 -15.13 -3.44
N HIS A 137 7.17 -15.16 -3.81
CA HIS A 137 6.64 -15.96 -4.90
C HIS A 137 5.94 -15.08 -5.93
N ASP A 138 5.86 -15.55 -7.17
CA ASP A 138 5.00 -14.94 -8.18
C ASP A 138 3.54 -15.40 -8.04
N GLU A 139 2.66 -14.92 -8.92
CA GLU A 139 1.24 -15.32 -8.94
C GLU A 139 1.06 -16.83 -9.17
N GLY A 140 2.01 -17.50 -9.81
CA GLY A 140 2.05 -18.95 -10.03
C GLY A 140 2.73 -19.74 -8.91
N MET A 141 3.00 -19.12 -7.74
CA MET A 141 3.68 -19.70 -6.59
C MET A 141 5.14 -20.13 -6.85
N ARG A 142 5.78 -19.61 -7.90
CA ARG A 142 7.19 -19.88 -8.17
C ARG A 142 8.06 -18.96 -7.31
N LEU A 143 9.09 -19.55 -6.67
CA LEU A 143 10.00 -18.80 -5.81
C LEU A 143 10.81 -17.77 -6.61
N LEU A 144 10.64 -16.48 -6.28
CA LEU A 144 11.37 -15.35 -6.86
C LEU A 144 12.62 -14.98 -6.05
N SER A 145 12.61 -15.20 -4.73
CA SER A 145 13.71 -14.84 -3.83
C SER A 145 14.89 -15.80 -3.88
N LYS A 146 15.41 -16.05 -5.10
CA LYS A 146 16.54 -16.96 -5.36
C LYS A 146 17.58 -16.35 -6.29
N GLY A 147 18.81 -16.85 -6.18
CA GLY A 147 19.93 -16.51 -7.06
C GLY A 147 20.58 -15.15 -6.73
N ILE A 148 21.83 -15.02 -7.16
CA ILE A 148 22.67 -13.84 -6.87
C ILE A 148 22.04 -12.55 -7.43
N GLY A 149 21.47 -12.59 -8.63
CA GLY A 149 20.85 -11.42 -9.27
C GLY A 149 19.66 -10.85 -8.50
N PHE A 150 18.87 -11.71 -7.81
CA PHE A 150 17.80 -11.25 -6.93
C PHE A 150 18.37 -10.47 -5.75
N TYR A 151 19.33 -11.04 -5.03
CA TYR A 151 19.91 -10.43 -3.85
C TYR A 151 20.69 -9.14 -4.15
N LEU A 152 21.41 -9.10 -5.27
CA LEU A 152 22.10 -7.89 -5.74
C LEU A 152 21.09 -6.76 -5.99
N ARG A 153 19.98 -7.06 -6.68
CA ARG A 153 18.92 -6.08 -6.92
C ARG A 153 18.28 -5.58 -5.63
N GLN A 154 18.03 -6.47 -4.67
CA GLN A 154 17.50 -6.07 -3.36
C GLN A 154 18.49 -5.20 -2.59
N TRP A 155 19.77 -5.51 -2.66
CA TRP A 155 20.83 -4.72 -2.03
C TRP A 155 20.90 -3.30 -2.63
N ILE A 156 20.88 -3.19 -3.97
CA ILE A 156 20.83 -1.89 -4.66
C ILE A 156 19.58 -1.12 -4.24
N THR A 157 18.42 -1.77 -4.24
CA THR A 157 17.15 -1.15 -3.84
C THR A 157 17.21 -0.64 -2.40
N ALA A 158 17.79 -1.41 -1.47
CA ALA A 158 17.94 -0.99 -0.09
C ALA A 158 18.83 0.26 0.06
N ARG A 159 19.91 0.39 -0.73
CA ARG A 159 20.75 1.59 -0.74
C ARG A 159 20.02 2.81 -1.28
N ILE A 160 19.25 2.63 -2.35
CA ILE A 160 18.40 3.70 -2.91
C ILE A 160 17.33 4.12 -1.89
N ARG A 161 16.66 3.17 -1.23
CA ARG A 161 15.73 3.45 -0.14
C ARG A 161 16.37 4.29 0.96
N LYS A 162 17.55 3.87 1.43
CA LYS A 162 18.31 4.60 2.45
C LYS A 162 18.56 6.06 2.05
N TYR A 163 18.95 6.29 0.80
CA TYR A 163 19.10 7.64 0.25
C TYR A 163 17.77 8.41 0.29
N CYS A 164 16.67 7.80 -0.18
CA CYS A 164 15.35 8.44 -0.22
C CYS A 164 14.86 8.80 1.19
N TYR A 165 15.03 7.90 2.16
CA TYR A 165 14.69 8.18 3.56
C TYR A 165 15.51 9.33 4.16
N ALA A 166 16.79 9.45 3.79
CA ALA A 166 17.63 10.55 4.23
C ALA A 166 17.17 11.93 3.70
N GLN A 167 16.40 11.95 2.59
CA GLN A 167 15.80 13.16 2.06
C GLN A 167 14.42 13.46 2.69
N ALA A 168 13.81 12.49 3.37
CA ALA A 168 12.48 12.64 3.93
C ALA A 168 12.52 13.32 5.30
N THR A 169 11.54 14.17 5.56
CA THR A 169 11.31 14.77 6.88
C THR A 169 10.53 13.85 7.81
N GLY A 170 9.83 12.86 7.26
CA GLY A 170 9.09 11.87 8.02
C GLY A 170 8.62 10.71 7.15
N THR A 171 8.10 9.67 7.81
CA THR A 171 7.49 8.51 7.16
C THR A 171 6.10 8.28 7.71
N LEU A 172 5.18 7.85 6.86
CA LEU A 172 3.82 7.47 7.20
C LEU A 172 3.63 5.98 6.89
N ASN A 173 3.30 5.19 7.89
CA ASN A 173 3.31 3.74 7.82
C ASN A 173 1.97 3.13 8.24
N TYR A 174 1.64 1.97 7.69
CA TYR A 174 0.43 1.21 8.05
C TYR A 174 0.62 0.24 9.22
N SER A 175 1.85 0.12 9.72
CA SER A 175 2.18 -0.87 10.74
C SER A 175 3.25 -0.35 11.68
N THR A 176 3.14 -0.70 12.95
CA THR A 176 4.14 -0.44 13.99
C THR A 176 5.48 -1.14 13.73
N ALA A 177 5.54 -2.13 12.85
CA ALA A 177 6.80 -2.74 12.37
C ALA A 177 7.78 -1.70 11.78
N ALA A 178 7.27 -0.51 11.39
CA ALA A 178 8.09 0.63 10.98
C ALA A 178 9.14 1.02 12.03
N TYR A 179 8.77 0.97 13.31
CA TYR A 179 9.66 1.34 14.42
C TYR A 179 10.84 0.38 14.60
N ASP A 180 10.71 -0.86 14.11
CA ASP A 180 11.79 -1.86 14.16
C ASP A 180 12.63 -1.86 12.88
N ILE A 181 12.03 -1.57 11.73
CA ILE A 181 12.66 -1.71 10.42
C ILE A 181 13.34 -0.41 9.97
N LEU A 182 12.65 0.73 10.06
CA LEU A 182 13.14 1.99 9.49
C LEU A 182 14.37 2.59 10.19
N PRO A 183 14.59 2.39 11.50
CA PRO A 183 15.85 2.81 12.11
C PRO A 183 17.08 2.16 11.48
N SER A 184 16.97 0.93 10.93
CA SER A 184 18.06 0.28 10.20
C SER A 184 18.48 1.06 8.94
N TYR A 185 17.58 1.84 8.37
CA TYR A 185 17.84 2.74 7.24
C TYR A 185 18.33 4.13 7.66
N GLY A 186 18.43 4.41 8.96
CA GLY A 186 18.84 5.69 9.50
C GLY A 186 17.69 6.67 9.75
N VAL A 187 16.43 6.22 9.69
CA VAL A 187 15.26 7.05 10.04
C VAL A 187 15.18 7.15 11.56
N LYS A 188 15.07 8.36 12.08
CA LYS A 188 14.93 8.60 13.52
C LYS A 188 13.52 8.24 13.99
N LYS A 189 13.37 7.80 15.23
CA LYS A 189 12.06 7.36 15.78
C LYS A 189 11.01 8.46 15.73
N GLU A 190 11.37 9.70 15.98
CA GLU A 190 10.49 10.87 15.93
C GLU A 190 10.01 11.22 14.51
N GLN A 191 10.64 10.66 13.47
CA GLN A 191 10.25 10.80 12.06
C GLN A 191 9.32 9.67 11.59
N ILE A 192 9.10 8.66 12.44
CA ILE A 192 8.29 7.49 12.09
C ILE A 192 6.89 7.70 12.66
N HIS A 193 5.90 7.74 11.76
CA HIS A 193 4.50 7.82 12.12
C HIS A 193 3.79 6.57 11.59
N SER A 194 3.06 5.89 12.44
CA SER A 194 2.19 4.78 12.04
C SER A 194 0.71 5.18 12.19
N THR A 195 -0.15 4.50 11.47
CA THR A 195 -1.60 4.67 11.59
C THR A 195 -2.04 4.35 13.01
N ASP A 196 -2.81 5.27 13.61
CA ASP A 196 -3.38 5.06 14.93
C ASP A 196 -4.53 4.04 14.83
N THR A 197 -4.35 2.95 15.54
CA THR A 197 -5.35 1.87 15.61
C THR A 197 -6.61 2.31 16.39
N GLU A 198 -6.48 3.29 17.28
CA GLU A 198 -7.58 3.78 18.12
C GLU A 198 -8.67 4.48 17.29
N ALA A 199 -8.27 5.26 16.28
CA ALA A 199 -9.22 5.89 15.37
C ALA A 199 -10.03 4.86 14.56
N LEU A 200 -9.39 3.75 14.19
CA LEU A 200 -10.02 2.62 13.49
C LEU A 200 -10.95 1.83 14.43
N LEU A 201 -10.63 1.74 15.72
CA LEU A 201 -11.47 1.05 16.71
C LEU A 201 -12.77 1.81 16.99
N LYS A 202 -12.73 3.16 17.08
CA LYS A 202 -13.94 3.99 17.25
C LYS A 202 -14.89 3.88 16.06
N GLU A 203 -14.36 3.72 14.85
CA GLU A 203 -15.18 3.46 13.65
C GLU A 203 -15.85 2.07 13.69
N LYS A 204 -15.17 1.08 14.28
CA LYS A 204 -15.73 -0.25 14.50
C LYS A 204 -16.90 -0.28 15.48
N GLU A 205 -16.87 0.53 16.52
CA GLU A 205 -17.96 0.57 17.52
C GLU A 205 -19.32 0.91 16.88
N SER A 206 -19.33 1.84 15.91
CA SER A 206 -20.55 2.19 15.17
C SER A 206 -21.03 1.05 14.26
N VAL A 207 -20.10 0.26 13.70
CA VAL A 207 -20.43 -0.90 12.85
C VAL A 207 -20.92 -2.07 13.69
N LEU A 208 -20.34 -2.31 14.87
CA LEU A 208 -20.76 -3.35 15.80
C LEU A 208 -22.15 -3.10 16.39
N ALA A 209 -22.58 -1.83 16.46
CA ALA A 209 -23.92 -1.46 16.87
C ALA A 209 -24.97 -1.70 15.77
N SER A 210 -24.57 -1.99 14.54
CA SER A 210 -25.48 -2.26 13.43
C SER A 210 -26.00 -3.71 13.48
N PRO A 211 -27.25 -3.97 13.12
CA PRO A 211 -27.79 -5.33 13.05
C PRO A 211 -26.94 -6.22 12.12
N SER A 212 -26.68 -7.44 12.56
CA SER A 212 -26.02 -8.44 11.71
C SER A 212 -26.91 -8.81 10.52
N ILE A 213 -26.32 -8.86 9.31
CA ILE A 213 -27.04 -9.29 8.10
C ILE A 213 -27.28 -10.82 8.11
N LEU A 214 -26.43 -11.55 8.84
CA LEU A 214 -26.53 -13.00 8.98
C LEU A 214 -26.96 -13.38 10.39
N PRO A 215 -27.83 -14.40 10.54
CA PRO A 215 -28.21 -14.88 11.86
C PRO A 215 -26.98 -15.39 12.62
N PRO A 216 -27.00 -15.38 13.97
CA PRO A 216 -25.95 -15.98 14.77
C PRO A 216 -25.72 -17.44 14.39
N CYS A 217 -24.45 -17.87 14.27
CA CYS A 217 -24.05 -19.23 14.00
C CYS A 217 -22.67 -19.48 14.61
N ASP A 218 -22.60 -20.38 15.60
CA ASP A 218 -21.37 -20.66 16.35
C ASP A 218 -20.35 -21.45 15.52
N ARG A 219 -20.80 -22.07 14.41
CA ARG A 219 -19.95 -22.87 13.51
C ARG A 219 -19.77 -22.22 12.14
N ARG A 220 -19.76 -20.89 12.09
CA ARG A 220 -19.48 -20.15 10.87
C ARG A 220 -18.02 -19.77 10.77
N LEU A 221 -17.37 -20.21 9.69
CA LEU A 221 -16.06 -19.74 9.26
C LEU A 221 -16.23 -18.57 8.29
N LEU A 222 -15.50 -17.49 8.50
CA LEU A 222 -15.55 -16.30 7.66
C LEU A 222 -14.19 -16.05 7.02
N HIS A 223 -14.16 -15.99 5.68
CA HIS A 223 -13.03 -15.49 4.92
C HIS A 223 -13.38 -14.13 4.32
N ILE A 224 -12.55 -13.11 4.55
CA ILE A 224 -12.69 -11.78 3.92
C ILE A 224 -11.40 -11.45 3.17
N GLY A 225 -11.51 -11.18 1.87
CA GLY A 225 -10.33 -10.77 1.11
C GLY A 225 -10.53 -10.84 -0.40
N ARG A 226 -9.53 -10.31 -1.14
CA ARG A 226 -9.52 -10.44 -2.60
C ARG A 226 -9.39 -11.90 -3.01
N LEU A 227 -10.17 -12.30 -4.00
CA LEU A 227 -10.14 -13.66 -4.55
C LEU A 227 -9.05 -13.76 -5.61
N VAL A 228 -7.83 -13.97 -5.15
CA VAL A 228 -6.61 -14.07 -5.97
C VAL A 228 -5.87 -15.36 -5.63
N LYS A 229 -5.16 -15.91 -6.61
CA LYS A 229 -4.55 -17.23 -6.54
C LYS A 229 -3.67 -17.46 -5.29
N TRP A 230 -2.88 -16.47 -4.87
CA TRP A 230 -2.01 -16.61 -3.70
C TRP A 230 -2.73 -16.56 -2.34
N LYS A 231 -4.01 -16.22 -2.29
CA LYS A 231 -4.84 -16.33 -1.08
C LYS A 231 -5.34 -17.75 -0.83
N ARG A 232 -5.20 -18.62 -1.82
CA ARG A 232 -5.50 -20.04 -1.73
C ARG A 232 -6.88 -20.35 -1.15
N VAL A 233 -7.89 -19.59 -1.59
CA VAL A 233 -9.28 -19.82 -1.18
C VAL A 233 -9.79 -21.17 -1.70
N ASP A 234 -9.23 -21.67 -2.79
CA ASP A 234 -9.39 -23.04 -3.28
C ASP A 234 -9.13 -24.08 -2.20
N LEU A 235 -7.98 -23.99 -1.52
CA LEU A 235 -7.64 -24.91 -0.43
C LEU A 235 -8.55 -24.75 0.79
N LEU A 236 -9.02 -23.53 1.08
CA LEU A 236 -9.97 -23.30 2.16
C LEU A 236 -11.29 -24.03 1.88
N ILE A 237 -11.80 -23.97 0.65
CA ILE A 237 -13.02 -24.67 0.23
C ILE A 237 -12.83 -26.19 0.32
N GLU A 238 -11.71 -26.72 -0.17
CA GLU A 238 -11.39 -28.15 -0.06
C GLU A 238 -11.31 -28.62 1.39
N ALA A 239 -10.64 -27.87 2.26
CA ALA A 239 -10.55 -28.18 3.67
C ALA A 239 -11.92 -28.16 4.34
N PHE A 240 -12.75 -27.14 4.00
CA PHE A 240 -14.08 -27.00 4.56
C PHE A 240 -15.03 -28.15 4.13
N ARG A 241 -14.92 -28.67 2.91
CA ARG A 241 -15.69 -29.85 2.46
C ARG A 241 -15.53 -31.04 3.42
N LYS A 242 -14.32 -31.26 3.96
CA LYS A 242 -14.06 -32.31 4.94
C LYS A 242 -14.74 -32.01 6.27
N VAL A 243 -14.66 -30.73 6.72
CA VAL A 243 -15.33 -30.31 7.96
C VAL A 243 -16.83 -30.43 7.85
N ALA A 244 -17.44 -30.07 6.74
CA ALA A 244 -18.88 -30.16 6.51
C ALA A 244 -19.42 -31.60 6.52
N THR A 245 -18.56 -32.59 6.27
CA THR A 245 -18.93 -34.01 6.40
C THR A 245 -19.18 -34.41 7.86
N ASP A 246 -18.34 -33.92 8.77
CA ASP A 246 -18.43 -34.20 10.20
C ASP A 246 -19.39 -33.26 10.94
N TYR A 247 -19.57 -32.03 10.39
CA TYR A 247 -20.37 -30.94 10.96
C TYR A 247 -21.29 -30.36 9.89
N PRO A 248 -22.42 -31.00 9.56
CA PRO A 248 -23.32 -30.55 8.49
C PRO A 248 -23.91 -29.16 8.69
N GLU A 249 -23.97 -28.69 9.95
CA GLU A 249 -24.43 -27.35 10.33
C GLU A 249 -23.35 -26.27 10.21
N ALA A 250 -22.12 -26.62 9.89
CA ALA A 250 -21.06 -25.63 9.70
C ALA A 250 -21.25 -24.85 8.39
N GLU A 251 -20.93 -23.57 8.43
CA GLU A 251 -21.02 -22.66 7.30
C GLU A 251 -19.66 -22.06 6.94
N LEU A 252 -19.36 -21.98 5.65
CA LEU A 252 -18.24 -21.19 5.14
C LEU A 252 -18.78 -20.00 4.36
N VAL A 253 -18.54 -18.80 4.89
CA VAL A 253 -18.90 -17.54 4.24
C VAL A 253 -17.63 -16.91 3.66
N ILE A 254 -17.64 -16.68 2.35
CA ILE A 254 -16.54 -16.05 1.62
C ILE A 254 -17.00 -14.68 1.13
N VAL A 255 -16.39 -13.63 1.66
CA VAL A 255 -16.65 -12.23 1.27
C VAL A 255 -15.46 -11.71 0.50
N GLY A 256 -15.67 -11.40 -0.77
CA GLY A 256 -14.62 -10.87 -1.62
C GLY A 256 -14.96 -10.90 -3.10
N ASP A 257 -14.07 -10.26 -3.88
CA ASP A 257 -14.14 -10.22 -5.34
C ASP A 257 -12.72 -10.40 -5.90
N GLY A 258 -12.59 -10.87 -7.13
CA GLY A 258 -11.28 -11.04 -7.78
C GLY A 258 -11.30 -12.01 -8.94
N PRO A 259 -10.18 -12.14 -9.66
CA PRO A 259 -10.07 -12.98 -10.86
C PRO A 259 -10.34 -14.47 -10.64
N GLU A 260 -10.27 -14.96 -9.39
CA GLU A 260 -10.55 -16.35 -9.06
C GLU A 260 -12.03 -16.61 -8.74
N LEU A 261 -12.90 -15.59 -8.71
CA LEU A 261 -14.29 -15.74 -8.29
C LEU A 261 -15.04 -16.84 -9.08
N ASP A 262 -14.91 -16.83 -10.40
CA ASP A 262 -15.60 -17.77 -11.27
C ASP A 262 -15.05 -19.20 -11.11
N ASN A 263 -13.73 -19.34 -10.92
CA ASN A 263 -13.09 -20.61 -10.65
C ASN A 263 -13.51 -21.22 -9.28
N LEU A 264 -13.73 -20.36 -8.28
CA LEU A 264 -14.10 -20.77 -6.93
C LEU A 264 -15.59 -21.14 -6.79
N ARG A 265 -16.44 -20.74 -7.74
CA ARG A 265 -17.87 -21.07 -7.80
C ARG A 265 -18.15 -22.44 -8.44
N GLN A 266 -17.19 -23.03 -9.13
CA GLN A 266 -17.28 -24.36 -9.74
C GLN A 266 -17.00 -25.45 -8.71
#